data_eaac39c806ffb9956564af77e5ec0c47
#
_entry.id   eaac39c806ffb9956564af77e5ec0c47
#
_cell.length_a   1.000
_cell.length_b   1.000
_cell.length_c   1.000
_cell.angle_alpha   90.00
_cell.angle_beta   90.00
_cell.angle_gamma   90.00
#
_symmetry.space_group_name_H-M   'P 1'
#
loop_
_entity.id
_entity.type
_entity.pdbx_description
1 polymer ?
#
loop_
_entity_poly.entity_id
_entity_poly.type
_entity_poly.pdbx_seq_one_letter_code
_entity_poly.pdbx_strand_id
1 'polypeptide(L)' 'MTDIKAQIKEFRIGEKIRSQRQQRRLTLQELSELTGLSKPLLSQIENEQVVPPLATLLKIARG' A
#
# COMPACT_ATOMS: atom_id res chain seq x y z
N MET A 1 -11.05 -19.13 14.30
CA MET A 1 -11.48 -17.97 13.53
C MET A 1 -10.28 -17.36 12.84
N THR A 2 -10.41 -17.02 11.59
CA THR A 2 -9.26 -16.58 10.80
C THR A 2 -8.93 -15.13 11.12
N ASP A 3 -7.67 -14.84 11.38
CA ASP A 3 -7.19 -13.47 11.58
C ASP A 3 -7.07 -12.77 10.24
N ILE A 4 -7.92 -11.76 10.03
CA ILE A 4 -7.94 -11.00 8.78
C ILE A 4 -6.60 -10.30 8.53
N LYS A 5 -5.94 -9.81 9.58
CA LYS A 5 -4.63 -9.17 9.44
C LYS A 5 -3.58 -10.16 8.96
N ALA A 6 -3.59 -11.39 9.48
CA ALA A 6 -2.68 -12.42 9.03
C ALA A 6 -2.93 -12.81 7.57
N GLN A 7 -4.20 -12.89 7.16
CA GLN A 7 -4.56 -13.17 5.78
C GLN A 7 -4.06 -12.09 4.83
N ILE A 8 -4.22 -10.81 5.20
CA ILE A 8 -3.74 -9.70 4.38
C ILE A 8 -2.22 -9.76 4.24
N LYS A 9 -1.52 -10.09 5.33
CA LYS A 9 -0.06 -10.27 5.29
C LYS A 9 0.35 -11.42 4.36
N GLU A 10 -0.39 -12.52 4.37
CA GLU A 10 -0.12 -13.66 3.50
C GLU A 10 -0.21 -13.28 2.03
N PHE A 11 -1.11 -12.36 1.68
CA PHE A 11 -1.24 -11.87 0.31
C PHE A 11 -0.17 -10.86 -0.07
N ARG A 12 0.63 -10.41 0.89
CA ARG A 12 1.72 -9.44 0.66
C ARG A 12 1.25 -8.21 -0.09
N ILE A 13 0.22 -7.58 0.46
CA ILE A 13 -0.41 -6.39 -0.15
C ILE A 13 0.62 -5.27 -0.35
N GLY A 14 1.49 -5.04 0.65
CA GLY A 14 2.52 -4.01 0.54
C GLY A 14 3.50 -4.26 -0.60
N GLU A 15 3.92 -5.51 -0.75
CA GLU A 15 4.82 -5.90 -1.84
C GLU A 15 4.17 -5.71 -3.20
N LYS A 16 2.88 -6.03 -3.33
CA LYS A 16 2.13 -5.83 -4.57
C LYS A 16 2.00 -4.34 -4.90
N ILE A 17 1.73 -3.52 -3.89
CA ILE A 17 1.65 -2.07 -4.07
C ILE A 17 2.98 -1.53 -4.57
N ARG A 18 4.08 -1.92 -3.93
CA ARG A 18 5.42 -1.52 -4.35
C ARG A 18 5.71 -1.93 -5.78
N SER A 19 5.39 -3.17 -6.13
CA SER A 19 5.63 -3.70 -7.47
C SER A 19 4.88 -2.89 -8.53
N GLN A 20 3.60 -2.61 -8.31
CA GLN A 20 2.81 -1.80 -9.23
C GLN A 20 3.33 -0.38 -9.34
N ARG A 21 3.75 0.21 -8.21
CA ARG A 21 4.34 1.54 -8.21
C ARG A 21 5.60 1.58 -9.08
N GLN A 22 6.47 0.59 -8.90
CA GLN A 22 7.72 0.50 -9.66
C GLN A 22 7.48 0.25 -11.14
N GLN A 23 6.49 -0.56 -11.47
CA GLN A 23 6.11 -0.79 -12.87
C GLN A 23 5.65 0.49 -13.56
N ARG A 24 5.00 1.37 -12.81
CA ARG A 24 4.57 2.69 -13.30
C ARG A 24 5.67 3.73 -13.21
N ARG A 25 6.84 3.35 -12.71
CA ARG A 25 8.00 4.23 -12.52
C ARG A 25 7.68 5.42 -11.62
N LEU A 26 6.87 5.18 -10.59
CA LEU A 26 6.50 6.21 -9.62
C LEU A 26 7.41 6.13 -8.39
N THR A 27 7.82 7.29 -7.90
CA THR A 27 8.47 7.39 -6.59
C THR A 27 7.41 7.36 -5.49
N LEU A 28 7.83 7.13 -4.25
CA LEU A 28 6.91 7.24 -3.11
C LEU A 28 6.31 8.65 -3.01
N GLN A 29 7.10 9.66 -3.32
CA GLN A 29 6.62 11.03 -3.32
C GLN A 29 5.51 11.23 -4.36
N GLU A 30 5.71 10.71 -5.56
CA GLU A 30 4.70 10.80 -6.61
C GLU A 30 3.43 10.05 -6.24
N LEU A 31 3.55 8.85 -5.67
CA LEU A 31 2.39 8.09 -5.20
C LEU A 31 1.67 8.83 -4.07
N SER A 32 2.42 9.45 -3.16
CA SER A 32 1.86 10.27 -2.10
C SER A 32 1.00 11.40 -2.68
N GLU A 33 1.48 12.08 -3.70
CA GLU A 33 0.76 13.16 -4.35
C GLU A 33 -0.51 12.66 -5.04
N LEU A 34 -0.44 11.51 -5.70
CA LEU A 34 -1.59 10.94 -6.40
C LEU A 34 -2.68 10.44 -5.46
N THR A 35 -2.29 9.88 -4.32
CA THR A 35 -3.25 9.25 -3.40
C THR A 35 -3.71 10.18 -2.28
N GLY A 36 -2.98 11.23 -2.01
CA GLY A 36 -3.22 12.08 -0.85
C GLY A 36 -2.77 11.48 0.47
N LEU A 37 -2.03 10.36 0.42
CA LEU A 37 -1.51 9.68 1.61
C LEU A 37 -0.09 10.15 1.87
N SER A 38 0.32 10.16 3.15
CA SER A 38 1.68 10.58 3.49
C SER A 38 2.71 9.56 2.99
N LYS A 39 3.89 10.06 2.64
CA LYS A 39 5.00 9.22 2.22
C LYS A 39 5.42 8.20 3.30
N PRO A 40 5.54 8.59 4.59
CA PRO A 40 5.84 7.61 5.64
C PRO A 40 4.78 6.51 5.75
N LEU A 41 3.50 6.85 5.62
CA LEU A 41 2.43 5.86 5.66
C LEU A 41 2.56 4.87 4.50
N LEU A 42 2.80 5.36 3.29
CA LEU A 42 2.99 4.51 2.12
C LEU A 42 4.19 3.57 2.30
N SER A 43 5.29 4.10 2.85
CA SER A 43 6.47 3.29 3.14
C SER A 43 6.14 2.16 4.12
N GLN A 44 5.39 2.46 5.18
CA GLN A 44 4.99 1.46 6.16
C GLN A 44 4.08 0.39 5.54
N ILE A 45 3.18 0.80 4.66
CA ILE A 45 2.30 -0.14 3.96
C ILE A 45 3.13 -1.04 3.04
N GLU A 46 4.04 -0.50 2.25
CA GLU A 46 4.88 -1.27 1.33
C GLU A 46 5.80 -2.24 2.05
N ASN A 47 6.24 -1.89 3.25
CA ASN A 47 7.08 -2.75 4.09
C ASN A 47 6.27 -3.68 4.99
N GLU A 48 4.95 -3.69 4.83
CA GLU A 48 4.03 -4.56 5.57
C GLU A 48 4.05 -4.35 7.07
N GLN A 49 4.40 -3.13 7.50
CA GLN A 49 4.41 -2.73 8.90
C GLN A 49 3.02 -2.37 9.43
N VAL A 50 2.12 -1.99 8.52
CA VAL A 50 0.74 -1.68 8.86
C VAL A 50 -0.19 -2.29 7.82
N VAL A 51 -1.40 -2.66 8.25
CA VAL A 51 -2.46 -3.12 7.37
C VAL A 51 -3.32 -1.91 7.03
N PRO A 52 -3.37 -1.49 5.75
CA PRO A 52 -4.14 -0.31 5.40
C PRO A 52 -5.65 -0.57 5.53
N PRO A 53 -6.42 0.41 6.00
CA PRO A 53 -7.88 0.33 5.93
C PRO A 53 -8.36 0.18 4.49
N LEU A 54 -9.55 -0.37 4.31
CA LEU A 54 -10.10 -0.58 2.97
C LEU A 54 -10.16 0.71 2.16
N ALA A 55 -10.55 1.82 2.78
CA ALA A 55 -10.60 3.12 2.10
C ALA A 55 -9.23 3.54 1.56
N THR A 56 -8.16 3.27 2.33
CA THR A 56 -6.80 3.56 1.92
C THR A 56 -6.39 2.70 0.73
N LEU A 57 -6.72 1.40 0.76
CA LEU A 57 -6.45 0.51 -0.37
C LEU A 57 -7.14 0.97 -1.64
N LEU A 58 -8.38 1.46 -1.54
CA LEU A 58 -9.12 1.97 -2.69
C LEU A 58 -8.45 3.21 -3.28
N LYS A 59 -7.95 4.10 -2.44
CA LYS A 59 -7.20 5.29 -2.91
C LYS A 59 -5.96 4.89 -3.69
N ILE A 60 -5.21 3.94 -3.17
CA ILE A 60 -3.99 3.45 -3.83
C ILE A 60 -4.34 2.80 -5.16
N ALA A 61 -5.39 1.99 -5.20
CA ALA A 61 -5.82 1.31 -6.42
C ALA A 61 -6.26 2.29 -7.52
N ARG A 62 -6.82 3.45 -7.14
CA ARG A 62 -7.21 4.48 -8.09
C ARG A 62 -6.04 5.35 -8.54
N GLY A 63 -5.07 5.49 -7.68
CA GLY A 63 -3.86 6.23 -7.97
C GLY A 63 -2.98 5.50 -8.97
#